data_6955c6be8ee30d4497aff67699531844
#
_entry.id   6955c6be8ee30d4497aff67699531844
#
_cell.length_a   1.000
_cell.length_b   1.000
_cell.length_c   1.000
_cell.angle_alpha   90.00
_cell.angle_beta   90.00
_cell.angle_gamma   90.00
#
_symmetry.space_group_name_H-M   'P 1'
#
loop_
_entity.id
_entity.type
_entity.pdbx_description
1 polymer ?
#
loop_
_entity_poly.entity_id
_entity_poly.type
_entity_poly.pdbx_seq_one_letter_code
_entity_poly.pdbx_strand_id
1 'polypeptide(L)'
;MAAALRSLDERLDALREEGRYRRFVELERPAPGAPYIRLADGTARVVVDWCSNDYLGMSQQPVVVEAACEALAEHGVGSGGTRNIAGSHLLVRELEDELADLHSQEAALVFTSGFIANDASLRALGSLLEGCVILSDERNHASMIDGIRGSRAERAIFRHNDLEHLRELLEALPADQPRIIACESIYSMDGDIAPLREICALAAEHGALTYLDETHAAGAYGHEGAGVAQSVGAAADVTIVQGSLAKGYGTLGGFIAGPASAVDSVRSHASGFIFTTSLPPAIAAAALASVRHLRSSSAERAALWQSVITLREAFAQVGVEPLPSESHIVPVLVPGAERCREVARRLLTEHSIYVQPINYPSVPRGAERLRIAPTPAHAPAHAQALARALATLLP
;
A
#
# COMPACT_ATOMS: atom_id res chain seq x y z
N MET A 1 -12.47 -23.31 -29.27
CA MET A 1 -12.74 -21.89 -28.92
C MET A 1 -14.05 -21.74 -28.12
N ALA A 2 -15.21 -22.17 -28.61
CA ALA A 2 -16.49 -22.02 -27.92
C ALA A 2 -16.60 -22.69 -26.55
N ALA A 3 -15.98 -23.86 -26.33
CA ALA A 3 -15.97 -24.56 -25.03
C ALA A 3 -15.15 -23.82 -23.97
N ALA A 4 -13.97 -23.30 -24.35
CA ALA A 4 -13.13 -22.53 -23.43
C ALA A 4 -13.80 -21.20 -23.00
N LEU A 5 -14.44 -20.49 -23.93
CA LEU A 5 -15.17 -19.25 -23.61
C LEU A 5 -16.37 -19.56 -22.68
N ARG A 6 -17.14 -20.63 -22.92
CA ARG A 6 -18.21 -21.02 -22.01
C ARG A 6 -17.71 -21.29 -20.59
N SER A 7 -16.55 -21.97 -20.44
CA SER A 7 -15.97 -22.19 -19.11
C SER A 7 -15.57 -20.89 -18.40
N LEU A 8 -15.18 -19.84 -19.15
CA LEU A 8 -14.92 -18.51 -18.56
C LEU A 8 -16.23 -17.82 -18.16
N ASP A 9 -17.28 -17.91 -18.99
CA ASP A 9 -18.60 -17.36 -18.66
C ASP A 9 -19.17 -18.01 -17.39
N GLU A 10 -19.12 -19.34 -17.28
CA GLU A 10 -19.54 -20.07 -16.08
C GLU A 10 -18.81 -19.61 -14.80
N ARG A 11 -17.50 -19.32 -14.91
CA ARG A 11 -16.72 -18.78 -13.78
C ARG A 11 -17.14 -17.35 -13.41
N LEU A 12 -17.45 -16.53 -14.41
CA LEU A 12 -17.95 -15.16 -14.17
C LEU A 12 -19.35 -15.18 -13.55
N ASP A 13 -20.20 -16.10 -13.97
CA ASP A 13 -21.55 -16.26 -13.40
C ASP A 13 -21.46 -16.73 -11.95
N ALA A 14 -20.60 -17.69 -11.63
CA ALA A 14 -20.32 -18.06 -10.26
C ALA A 14 -19.88 -16.90 -9.38
N LEU A 15 -19.00 -16.00 -9.91
CA LEU A 15 -18.61 -14.80 -9.19
C LEU A 15 -19.78 -13.81 -8.97
N ARG A 16 -20.73 -13.74 -9.91
CA ARG A 16 -21.95 -12.92 -9.77
C ARG A 16 -22.90 -13.49 -8.73
N GLU A 17 -23.12 -14.79 -8.76
CA GLU A 17 -23.95 -15.54 -7.81
C GLU A 17 -23.40 -15.45 -6.37
N GLU A 18 -22.08 -15.59 -6.21
CA GLU A 18 -21.41 -15.44 -4.93
C GLU A 18 -21.31 -13.96 -4.47
N GLY A 19 -21.73 -13.02 -5.29
CA GLY A 19 -21.60 -11.60 -5.00
C GLY A 19 -20.19 -11.06 -4.98
N ARG A 20 -19.25 -11.74 -5.61
CA ARG A 20 -17.83 -11.39 -5.68
C ARG A 20 -17.45 -10.64 -6.97
N TYR A 21 -18.37 -10.54 -7.92
CA TYR A 21 -18.13 -9.83 -9.15
C TYR A 21 -17.87 -8.35 -8.86
N ARG A 22 -16.69 -7.87 -9.26
CA ARG A 22 -16.28 -6.47 -9.02
C ARG A 22 -16.89 -5.56 -10.06
N ARG A 23 -17.56 -4.50 -9.59
CA ARG A 23 -18.02 -3.39 -10.42
C ARG A 23 -17.16 -2.18 -10.12
N PHE A 24 -16.63 -1.56 -11.15
CA PHE A 24 -15.83 -0.34 -11.03
C PHE A 24 -16.76 0.86 -11.15
N VAL A 25 -16.63 1.82 -10.24
CA VAL A 25 -17.30 3.11 -10.31
C VAL A 25 -16.35 4.05 -11.05
N GLU A 26 -16.82 4.63 -12.14
CA GLU A 26 -16.05 5.62 -12.90
C GLU A 26 -16.12 6.97 -12.18
N LEU A 27 -14.94 7.57 -11.96
CA LEU A 27 -14.77 8.75 -11.12
C LEU A 27 -13.91 9.79 -11.83
N GLU A 28 -14.29 11.06 -11.71
CA GLU A 28 -13.41 12.20 -11.99
C GLU A 28 -12.88 12.76 -10.66
N ARG A 29 -11.57 12.98 -10.60
CA ARG A 29 -10.90 13.60 -9.45
C ARG A 29 -10.35 14.96 -9.87
N PRO A 30 -11.15 16.05 -9.76
CA PRO A 30 -10.66 17.39 -10.11
C PRO A 30 -9.53 17.79 -9.17
N ALA A 31 -8.56 18.54 -9.68
CA ALA A 31 -7.44 19.09 -8.92
C ALA A 31 -7.39 20.62 -9.11
N PRO A 32 -7.43 21.42 -8.01
CA PRO A 32 -7.68 20.98 -6.63
C PRO A 32 -9.15 20.62 -6.41
N GLY A 33 -9.43 19.66 -5.53
CA GLY A 33 -10.81 19.23 -5.30
C GLY A 33 -11.02 18.21 -4.18
N ALA A 34 -9.93 17.64 -3.62
CA ALA A 34 -10.06 16.69 -2.52
C ALA A 34 -10.81 17.31 -1.33
N PRO A 35 -11.64 16.55 -0.59
CA PRO A 35 -11.93 15.12 -0.76
C PRO A 35 -13.07 14.83 -1.74
N TYR A 36 -13.46 15.80 -2.57
CA TYR A 36 -14.60 15.66 -3.47
C TYR A 36 -14.18 14.98 -4.79
N ILE A 37 -15.02 14.07 -5.23
CA ILE A 37 -14.94 13.41 -6.53
C ILE A 37 -16.30 13.54 -7.22
N ARG A 38 -16.30 13.44 -8.55
CA ARG A 38 -17.50 13.44 -9.36
C ARG A 38 -17.74 12.06 -9.95
N LEU A 39 -18.98 11.59 -9.91
CA LEU A 39 -19.34 10.34 -10.55
C LEU A 39 -19.48 10.56 -12.07
N ALA A 40 -18.87 9.68 -12.87
CA ALA A 40 -18.95 9.70 -14.33
C ALA A 40 -20.10 8.82 -14.84
N ASP A 41 -21.18 8.68 -14.07
CA ASP A 41 -22.39 7.89 -14.38
C ASP A 41 -23.47 8.67 -15.16
N GLY A 42 -23.14 9.83 -15.67
CA GLY A 42 -24.06 10.75 -16.35
C GLY A 42 -24.82 11.68 -15.41
N THR A 43 -24.76 11.49 -14.09
CA THR A 43 -25.40 12.39 -13.11
C THR A 43 -24.54 13.58 -12.73
N ALA A 44 -23.22 13.51 -12.99
CA ALA A 44 -22.22 14.48 -12.56
C ALA A 44 -22.26 14.81 -11.04
N ARG A 45 -22.77 13.88 -10.24
CA ARG A 45 -22.95 14.07 -8.79
C ARG A 45 -21.60 14.14 -8.09
N VAL A 46 -21.42 15.13 -7.22
CA VAL A 46 -20.25 15.30 -6.37
C VAL A 46 -20.47 14.53 -5.07
N VAL A 47 -19.48 13.75 -4.69
CA VAL A 47 -19.50 12.94 -3.47
C VAL A 47 -18.18 13.07 -2.70
N VAL A 48 -18.20 12.77 -1.39
CA VAL A 48 -17.00 12.77 -0.55
C VAL A 48 -16.34 11.39 -0.58
N ASP A 49 -15.08 11.34 -0.99
CA ASP A 49 -14.29 10.09 -1.09
C ASP A 49 -13.61 9.75 0.24
N TRP A 50 -13.96 8.63 0.84
CA TRP A 50 -13.40 8.12 2.08
C TRP A 50 -12.54 6.87 1.91
N CYS A 51 -12.19 6.50 0.69
CA CYS A 51 -11.39 5.30 0.41
C CYS A 51 -10.17 5.54 -0.48
N SER A 52 -9.81 6.81 -0.72
CA SER A 52 -8.58 7.15 -1.43
C SER A 52 -7.35 6.64 -0.68
N ASN A 53 -6.35 6.16 -1.44
CA ASN A 53 -5.04 5.84 -0.90
C ASN A 53 -4.06 7.02 -0.95
N ASP A 54 -4.44 8.15 -1.50
CA ASP A 54 -3.67 9.40 -1.43
C ASP A 54 -3.82 10.01 -0.02
N TYR A 55 -3.21 9.35 0.96
CA TYR A 55 -3.42 9.60 2.40
C TYR A 55 -3.11 11.01 2.84
N LEU A 56 -2.16 11.66 2.17
CA LEU A 56 -1.70 13.01 2.51
C LEU A 56 -2.15 14.07 1.50
N GLY A 57 -2.89 13.67 0.44
CA GLY A 57 -3.32 14.58 -0.62
C GLY A 57 -2.20 15.07 -1.52
N MET A 58 -1.07 14.34 -1.57
CA MET A 58 0.12 14.76 -2.32
C MET A 58 -0.10 14.82 -3.82
N SER A 59 -1.05 14.03 -4.37
CA SER A 59 -1.36 14.06 -5.81
C SER A 59 -1.88 15.43 -6.29
N GLN A 60 -2.30 16.29 -5.38
CA GLN A 60 -2.85 17.63 -5.66
C GLN A 60 -2.01 18.76 -5.07
N GLN A 61 -0.88 18.46 -4.44
CA GLN A 61 0.02 19.48 -3.90
C GLN A 61 0.69 20.25 -5.04
N PRO A 62 0.69 21.59 -4.98
CA PRO A 62 1.27 22.42 -6.04
C PRO A 62 2.69 22.01 -6.42
N VAL A 63 3.57 21.81 -5.43
CA VAL A 63 4.97 21.43 -5.65
C VAL A 63 5.11 20.11 -6.43
N VAL A 64 4.20 19.18 -6.25
CA VAL A 64 4.21 17.87 -6.95
C VAL A 64 3.68 18.03 -8.38
N VAL A 65 2.60 18.78 -8.53
CA VAL A 65 1.99 19.06 -9.84
C VAL A 65 2.93 19.89 -10.72
N GLU A 66 3.54 20.93 -10.18
CA GLU A 66 4.49 21.80 -10.87
C GLU A 66 5.71 21.01 -11.36
N ALA A 67 6.33 20.20 -10.50
CA ALA A 67 7.46 19.35 -10.88
C ALA A 67 7.10 18.36 -12.02
N ALA A 68 5.89 17.80 -11.99
CA ALA A 68 5.41 16.94 -13.08
C ALA A 68 5.26 17.71 -14.40
N CYS A 69 4.66 18.91 -14.35
CA CYS A 69 4.44 19.75 -15.53
C CYS A 69 5.75 20.22 -16.15
N GLU A 70 6.71 20.65 -15.35
CA GLU A 70 8.05 21.06 -15.79
C GLU A 70 8.77 19.89 -16.49
N ALA A 71 8.83 18.73 -15.85
CA ALA A 71 9.47 17.56 -16.43
C ALA A 71 8.75 17.07 -17.69
N LEU A 72 7.42 17.20 -17.76
CA LEU A 72 6.64 16.87 -18.97
C LEU A 72 6.99 17.80 -20.12
N ALA A 73 7.12 19.08 -19.86
CA ALA A 73 7.48 20.08 -20.88
C ALA A 73 8.93 19.89 -21.40
N GLU A 74 9.86 19.47 -20.53
CA GLU A 74 11.27 19.31 -20.88
C GLU A 74 11.56 17.97 -21.54
N HIS A 75 10.97 16.87 -21.02
CA HIS A 75 11.34 15.50 -21.39
C HIS A 75 10.25 14.73 -22.14
N GLY A 76 9.04 15.28 -22.28
CA GLY A 76 7.92 14.60 -22.91
C GLY A 76 7.26 13.54 -22.04
N VAL A 77 6.36 12.74 -22.65
CA VAL A 77 5.45 11.84 -21.94
C VAL A 77 6.07 10.49 -21.59
N GLY A 78 6.95 9.96 -22.42
CA GLY A 78 7.41 8.58 -22.37
C GLY A 78 8.79 8.42 -21.74
N SER A 79 9.07 7.22 -21.21
CA SER A 79 10.36 6.87 -20.61
C SER A 79 11.41 6.37 -21.62
N GLY A 80 11.03 6.13 -22.87
CA GLY A 80 11.93 5.60 -23.91
C GLY A 80 12.15 4.09 -23.89
N GLY A 81 11.76 3.38 -22.83
CA GLY A 81 11.91 1.91 -22.73
C GLY A 81 12.22 1.40 -21.33
N THR A 82 12.78 0.18 -21.29
CA THR A 82 13.26 -0.41 -20.02
C THR A 82 14.54 0.30 -19.55
N ARG A 83 14.86 0.15 -18.25
CA ARG A 83 16.08 0.73 -17.65
C ARG A 83 17.36 0.34 -18.40
N ASN A 84 17.43 -0.88 -18.91
CA ASN A 84 18.61 -1.39 -19.63
C ASN A 84 18.79 -0.83 -21.05
N ILE A 85 17.73 -0.31 -21.67
CA ILE A 85 17.77 0.14 -23.06
C ILE A 85 17.89 1.67 -23.12
N ALA A 86 16.80 2.39 -22.83
CA ALA A 86 16.77 3.85 -22.91
C ALA A 86 15.95 4.51 -21.78
N GLY A 87 15.42 3.72 -20.84
CA GLY A 87 14.56 4.20 -19.76
C GLY A 87 15.31 4.62 -18.48
N SER A 88 16.65 4.67 -18.49
CA SER A 88 17.44 5.06 -17.32
C SER A 88 17.59 6.58 -17.27
N HIS A 89 16.54 7.27 -16.88
CA HIS A 89 16.49 8.73 -16.79
C HIS A 89 17.13 9.25 -15.49
N LEU A 90 17.76 10.44 -15.55
CA LEU A 90 18.40 11.09 -14.40
C LEU A 90 17.44 11.26 -13.21
N LEU A 91 16.21 11.71 -13.45
CA LEU A 91 15.19 11.89 -12.40
C LEU A 91 14.82 10.60 -11.66
N VAL A 92 14.90 9.44 -12.34
CA VAL A 92 14.68 8.14 -11.70
C VAL A 92 15.84 7.82 -10.77
N ARG A 93 17.08 8.11 -11.18
CA ARG A 93 18.26 7.92 -10.34
C ARG A 93 18.25 8.85 -9.14
N GLU A 94 17.93 10.13 -9.33
CA GLU A 94 17.80 11.07 -8.22
C GLU A 94 16.72 10.66 -7.22
N LEU A 95 15.62 10.08 -7.69
CA LEU A 95 14.58 9.51 -6.83
C LEU A 95 15.10 8.29 -6.06
N GLU A 96 15.88 7.41 -6.69
CA GLU A 96 16.54 6.27 -6.03
C GLU A 96 17.52 6.74 -4.95
N ASP A 97 18.37 7.72 -5.27
CA ASP A 97 19.31 8.32 -4.31
C ASP A 97 18.58 8.95 -3.11
N GLU A 98 17.48 9.69 -3.34
CA GLU A 98 16.65 10.31 -2.31
C GLU A 98 15.95 9.27 -1.41
N LEU A 99 15.45 8.19 -1.99
CA LEU A 99 14.80 7.09 -1.25
C LEU A 99 15.81 6.29 -0.41
N ALA A 100 17.00 6.05 -0.94
CA ALA A 100 18.07 5.38 -0.19
C ALA A 100 18.45 6.22 1.04
N ASP A 101 18.65 7.52 0.87
CA ASP A 101 19.00 8.44 1.95
C ASP A 101 17.86 8.53 3.00
N LEU A 102 16.59 8.68 2.56
CA LEU A 102 15.42 8.72 3.44
C LEU A 102 15.33 7.50 4.37
N HIS A 103 15.64 6.32 3.83
CA HIS A 103 15.59 5.06 4.59
C HIS A 103 16.92 4.70 5.25
N SER A 104 17.95 5.57 5.18
CA SER A 104 19.31 5.32 5.68
C SER A 104 19.89 3.99 5.16
N GLN A 105 19.65 3.71 3.88
CA GLN A 105 20.10 2.50 3.19
C GLN A 105 21.18 2.83 2.15
N GLU A 106 21.98 1.82 1.75
CA GLU A 106 23.07 1.99 0.80
C GLU A 106 22.60 2.26 -0.64
N ALA A 107 21.45 1.72 -1.02
CA ALA A 107 20.88 1.86 -2.35
C ALA A 107 19.36 1.71 -2.34
N ALA A 108 18.71 2.24 -3.39
CA ALA A 108 17.31 1.99 -3.69
C ALA A 108 17.10 1.66 -5.16
N LEU A 109 15.99 1.05 -5.49
CA LEU A 109 15.57 0.69 -6.84
C LEU A 109 14.10 0.99 -7.04
N VAL A 110 13.75 1.75 -8.09
CA VAL A 110 12.39 2.18 -8.40
C VAL A 110 11.74 1.26 -9.44
N PHE A 111 10.49 0.88 -9.18
CA PHE A 111 9.63 0.03 -10.01
C PHE A 111 8.37 0.80 -10.45
N THR A 112 7.67 0.25 -11.44
CA THR A 112 6.43 0.83 -11.97
C THR A 112 5.25 0.78 -11.00
N SER A 113 5.29 -0.07 -9.97
CA SER A 113 4.31 -0.12 -8.89
C SER A 113 4.86 -0.83 -7.65
N GLY A 114 4.24 -0.60 -6.47
CA GLY A 114 4.54 -1.35 -5.26
C GLY A 114 4.29 -2.85 -5.41
N PHE A 115 3.28 -3.24 -6.20
CA PHE A 115 3.01 -4.65 -6.50
C PHE A 115 4.22 -5.31 -7.17
N ILE A 116 4.75 -4.70 -8.24
CA ILE A 116 5.90 -5.21 -8.98
C ILE A 116 7.17 -5.15 -8.11
N ALA A 117 7.33 -4.14 -7.27
CA ALA A 117 8.45 -4.08 -6.33
C ALA A 117 8.49 -5.30 -5.40
N ASN A 118 7.35 -5.67 -4.80
CA ASN A 118 7.23 -6.87 -3.97
C ASN A 118 7.46 -8.16 -4.75
N ASP A 119 6.67 -8.38 -5.84
CA ASP A 119 6.72 -9.62 -6.62
C ASP A 119 8.14 -9.86 -7.17
N ALA A 120 8.72 -8.86 -7.80
CA ALA A 120 10.01 -8.99 -8.45
C ALA A 120 11.16 -9.19 -7.44
N SER A 121 11.14 -8.45 -6.32
CA SER A 121 12.22 -8.49 -5.32
C SER A 121 12.19 -9.79 -4.52
N LEU A 122 11.04 -10.19 -3.98
CA LEU A 122 10.94 -11.45 -3.21
C LEU A 122 11.20 -12.66 -4.10
N ARG A 123 10.74 -12.64 -5.35
CA ARG A 123 11.04 -13.67 -6.34
C ARG A 123 12.53 -13.78 -6.60
N ALA A 124 13.22 -12.67 -6.83
CA ALA A 124 14.65 -12.67 -7.11
C ALA A 124 15.46 -13.10 -5.89
N LEU A 125 15.25 -12.48 -4.74
CA LEU A 125 15.99 -12.77 -3.50
C LEU A 125 15.82 -14.22 -3.07
N GLY A 126 14.58 -14.74 -3.02
CA GLY A 126 14.34 -16.13 -2.64
C GLY A 126 14.90 -17.14 -3.64
N SER A 127 15.05 -16.77 -4.94
CA SER A 127 15.64 -17.66 -5.94
C SER A 127 17.19 -17.64 -5.93
N LEU A 128 17.79 -16.53 -5.51
CA LEU A 128 19.23 -16.34 -5.49
C LEU A 128 19.91 -16.89 -4.23
N LEU A 129 19.18 -16.89 -3.11
CA LEU A 129 19.68 -17.44 -1.85
C LEU A 129 19.42 -18.95 -1.81
N GLU A 130 20.44 -19.73 -2.10
CA GLU A 130 20.33 -21.20 -2.17
C GLU A 130 19.84 -21.78 -0.82
N GLY A 131 18.81 -22.62 -0.87
CA GLY A 131 18.20 -23.21 0.32
C GLY A 131 17.39 -22.22 1.19
N CYS A 132 17.10 -21.03 0.70
CA CYS A 132 16.39 -19.99 1.46
C CYS A 132 14.99 -20.46 1.90
N VAL A 133 14.63 -20.12 3.13
CA VAL A 133 13.26 -20.17 3.65
C VAL A 133 12.73 -18.75 3.83
N ILE A 134 11.54 -18.48 3.30
CA ILE A 134 10.85 -17.21 3.51
C ILE A 134 9.74 -17.42 4.54
N LEU A 135 9.89 -16.78 5.72
CA LEU A 135 8.89 -16.76 6.77
C LEU A 135 7.95 -15.58 6.50
N SER A 136 6.70 -15.87 6.16
CA SER A 136 5.72 -14.86 5.72
C SER A 136 4.59 -14.73 6.75
N ASP A 137 4.25 -13.51 7.14
CA ASP A 137 3.01 -13.28 7.87
C ASP A 137 1.80 -13.77 7.06
N GLU A 138 0.82 -14.39 7.71
CA GLU A 138 -0.36 -14.97 7.05
C GLU A 138 -1.26 -13.93 6.35
N ARG A 139 -1.15 -12.65 6.73
CA ARG A 139 -1.93 -11.54 6.16
C ARG A 139 -1.16 -10.67 5.18
N ASN A 140 0.04 -11.06 4.81
CA ASN A 140 0.82 -10.32 3.82
C ASN A 140 0.03 -10.10 2.53
N HIS A 141 0.28 -8.96 1.90
CA HIS A 141 -0.34 -8.55 0.65
C HIS A 141 -0.10 -9.56 -0.49
N ALA A 142 -1.06 -9.69 -1.41
CA ALA A 142 -1.01 -10.61 -2.53
C ALA A 142 0.28 -10.51 -3.36
N SER A 143 0.84 -9.30 -3.52
CA SER A 143 2.11 -9.11 -4.24
C SER A 143 3.30 -9.78 -3.57
N MET A 144 3.35 -9.78 -2.23
CA MET A 144 4.37 -10.50 -1.47
C MET A 144 4.18 -12.01 -1.62
N ILE A 145 2.93 -12.49 -1.48
CA ILE A 145 2.58 -13.90 -1.65
C ILE A 145 2.94 -14.40 -3.05
N ASP A 146 2.68 -13.62 -4.10
CA ASP A 146 2.99 -13.98 -5.49
C ASP A 146 4.50 -14.01 -5.72
N GLY A 147 5.25 -13.04 -5.20
CA GLY A 147 6.72 -13.03 -5.24
C GLY A 147 7.33 -14.23 -4.53
N ILE A 148 6.87 -14.53 -3.30
CA ILE A 148 7.31 -15.69 -2.52
C ILE A 148 7.03 -17.00 -3.25
N ARG A 149 5.81 -17.19 -3.78
CA ARG A 149 5.46 -18.37 -4.56
C ARG A 149 6.28 -18.52 -5.82
N GLY A 150 6.59 -17.41 -6.48
CA GLY A 150 7.38 -17.39 -7.70
C GLY A 150 8.88 -17.60 -7.49
N SER A 151 9.39 -17.43 -6.27
CA SER A 151 10.82 -17.54 -5.93
C SER A 151 11.35 -18.98 -5.94
N ARG A 152 10.49 -19.98 -5.76
CA ARG A 152 10.84 -21.39 -5.51
C ARG A 152 11.55 -21.64 -4.17
N ALA A 153 11.76 -20.61 -3.33
CA ALA A 153 12.23 -20.79 -1.97
C ALA A 153 11.22 -21.59 -1.15
N GLU A 154 11.70 -22.31 -0.15
CA GLU A 154 10.82 -22.87 0.86
C GLU A 154 10.10 -21.74 1.59
N ARG A 155 8.87 -21.97 2.03
CA ARG A 155 8.09 -20.96 2.73
C ARG A 155 7.47 -21.53 3.99
N ALA A 156 7.56 -20.76 5.06
CA ALA A 156 6.85 -20.99 6.31
C ALA A 156 5.90 -19.80 6.55
N ILE A 157 4.66 -20.07 6.94
CA ILE A 157 3.67 -19.02 7.21
C ILE A 157 3.47 -18.96 8.72
N PHE A 158 3.78 -17.81 9.33
CA PHE A 158 3.50 -17.59 10.74
C PHE A 158 2.15 -16.88 10.94
N ARG A 159 1.51 -17.15 12.08
CA ARG A 159 0.25 -16.51 12.46
C ARG A 159 0.46 -15.00 12.57
N HIS A 160 -0.53 -14.26 12.16
CA HIS A 160 -0.49 -12.81 12.06
C HIS A 160 -0.02 -12.14 13.36
N ASN A 161 1.09 -11.39 13.25
CA ASN A 161 1.75 -10.68 14.34
C ASN A 161 2.12 -11.56 15.57
N ASP A 162 2.16 -12.89 15.40
CA ASP A 162 2.46 -13.85 16.47
C ASP A 162 3.98 -14.11 16.55
N LEU A 163 4.63 -13.41 17.46
CA LEU A 163 6.08 -13.49 17.69
C LEU A 163 6.52 -14.85 18.23
N GLU A 164 5.67 -15.52 19.00
CA GLU A 164 5.96 -16.83 19.57
C GLU A 164 5.99 -17.88 18.45
N HIS A 165 4.98 -17.89 17.58
CA HIS A 165 4.98 -18.78 16.42
C HIS A 165 6.11 -18.46 15.42
N LEU A 166 6.45 -17.17 15.21
CA LEU A 166 7.60 -16.80 14.40
C LEU A 166 8.91 -17.35 14.99
N ARG A 167 9.10 -17.26 16.31
CA ARG A 167 10.25 -17.82 17.03
C ARG A 167 10.32 -19.35 16.86
N GLU A 168 9.23 -20.07 17.10
CA GLU A 168 9.15 -21.53 16.91
C GLU A 168 9.60 -21.96 15.51
N LEU A 169 9.15 -21.23 14.48
CA LEU A 169 9.53 -21.51 13.10
C LEU A 169 11.03 -21.22 12.84
N LEU A 170 11.56 -20.14 13.40
CA LEU A 170 12.98 -19.78 13.26
C LEU A 170 13.90 -20.79 13.96
N GLU A 171 13.54 -21.25 15.17
CA GLU A 171 14.28 -22.25 15.96
C GLU A 171 14.29 -23.63 15.29
N ALA A 172 13.26 -23.95 14.50
CA ALA A 172 13.19 -25.22 13.75
C ALA A 172 14.13 -25.28 12.54
N LEU A 173 14.68 -24.15 12.09
CA LEU A 173 15.56 -24.07 10.92
C LEU A 173 17.03 -24.31 11.32
N PRO A 174 17.85 -24.99 10.48
CA PRO A 174 19.29 -25.07 10.64
C PRO A 174 19.93 -23.68 10.77
N ALA A 175 20.93 -23.53 11.63
CA ALA A 175 21.53 -22.22 11.93
C ALA A 175 22.16 -21.52 10.71
N ASP A 176 22.67 -22.29 9.75
CA ASP A 176 23.32 -21.82 8.53
C ASP A 176 22.38 -21.66 7.34
N GLN A 177 21.08 -22.01 7.51
CA GLN A 177 20.10 -21.90 6.43
C GLN A 177 19.71 -20.43 6.18
N PRO A 178 19.86 -19.89 4.96
CA PRO A 178 19.40 -18.54 4.64
C PRO A 178 17.90 -18.37 4.88
N ARG A 179 17.51 -17.26 5.48
CA ARG A 179 16.11 -17.00 5.82
C ARG A 179 15.74 -15.54 5.67
N ILE A 180 14.51 -15.30 5.24
CA ILE A 180 13.93 -13.96 5.11
C ILE A 180 12.63 -13.93 5.93
N ILE A 181 12.48 -12.95 6.81
CA ILE A 181 11.19 -12.64 7.46
C ILE A 181 10.52 -11.55 6.63
N ALA A 182 9.33 -11.83 6.10
CA ALA A 182 8.57 -10.92 5.27
C ALA A 182 7.27 -10.52 5.97
N CYS A 183 7.07 -9.21 6.21
CA CYS A 183 5.88 -8.66 6.86
C CYS A 183 5.55 -7.25 6.33
N GLU A 184 4.32 -6.79 6.59
CA GLU A 184 3.92 -5.39 6.38
C GLU A 184 4.06 -4.62 7.70
N SER A 185 4.36 -3.33 7.61
CA SER A 185 4.36 -2.45 8.80
C SER A 185 2.95 -2.09 9.25
N ILE A 186 2.06 -1.85 8.27
CA ILE A 186 0.62 -1.61 8.46
C ILE A 186 -0.14 -2.51 7.48
N TYR A 187 -1.00 -3.35 8.02
CA TYR A 187 -1.82 -4.26 7.21
C TYR A 187 -3.03 -3.55 6.64
N SER A 188 -3.16 -3.65 5.33
CA SER A 188 -4.04 -2.80 4.52
C SER A 188 -5.53 -2.87 4.88
N MET A 189 -6.01 -4.01 5.37
CA MET A 189 -7.44 -4.27 5.62
C MET A 189 -7.84 -4.10 7.08
N ASP A 190 -6.92 -4.34 7.99
CA ASP A 190 -7.14 -4.27 9.43
C ASP A 190 -6.64 -2.95 10.02
N GLY A 191 -5.61 -2.36 9.43
CA GLY A 191 -5.00 -1.12 9.89
C GLY A 191 -4.18 -1.27 11.17
N ASP A 192 -3.87 -2.50 11.57
CA ASP A 192 -3.00 -2.81 12.69
C ASP A 192 -1.53 -2.67 12.31
N ILE A 193 -0.70 -2.48 13.30
CA ILE A 193 0.75 -2.23 13.17
C ILE A 193 1.51 -3.46 13.63
N ALA A 194 2.49 -3.91 12.83
CA ALA A 194 3.34 -5.02 13.19
C ALA A 194 4.29 -4.67 14.35
N PRO A 195 4.62 -5.62 15.25
CA PRO A 195 5.58 -5.45 16.33
C PRO A 195 7.02 -5.46 15.78
N LEU A 196 7.40 -4.40 15.03
CA LEU A 196 8.62 -4.37 14.22
C LEU A 196 9.90 -4.50 15.03
N ARG A 197 9.97 -3.90 16.24
CA ARG A 197 11.16 -3.99 17.07
C ARG A 197 11.45 -5.44 17.46
N GLU A 198 10.41 -6.16 17.83
CA GLU A 198 10.49 -7.56 18.25
C GLU A 198 10.79 -8.47 17.06
N ILE A 199 10.18 -8.19 15.88
CA ILE A 199 10.48 -8.92 14.63
C ILE A 199 11.95 -8.71 14.25
N CYS A 200 12.47 -7.48 14.30
CA CYS A 200 13.87 -7.18 14.00
C CYS A 200 14.82 -7.84 15.03
N ALA A 201 14.44 -7.87 16.31
CA ALA A 201 15.23 -8.56 17.34
C ALA A 201 15.31 -10.08 17.07
N LEU A 202 14.19 -10.71 16.71
CA LEU A 202 14.17 -12.12 16.30
C LEU A 202 15.00 -12.36 15.04
N ALA A 203 14.91 -11.46 14.06
CA ALA A 203 15.71 -11.55 12.84
C ALA A 203 17.21 -11.53 13.16
N ALA A 204 17.65 -10.61 14.02
CA ALA A 204 19.04 -10.50 14.46
C ALA A 204 19.51 -11.74 15.23
N GLU A 205 18.69 -12.25 16.18
CA GLU A 205 18.96 -13.44 16.98
C GLU A 205 19.19 -14.68 16.10
N HIS A 206 18.42 -14.82 15.00
CA HIS A 206 18.46 -15.99 14.13
C HIS A 206 19.18 -15.76 12.79
N GLY A 207 19.85 -14.63 12.60
CA GLY A 207 20.57 -14.31 11.35
C GLY A 207 19.66 -14.23 10.12
N ALA A 208 18.41 -13.78 10.30
CA ALA A 208 17.44 -13.61 9.24
C ALA A 208 17.56 -12.22 8.59
N LEU A 209 17.33 -12.14 7.28
CA LEU A 209 17.05 -10.86 6.62
C LEU A 209 15.60 -10.46 6.88
N THR A 210 15.33 -9.17 7.06
CA THR A 210 13.98 -8.63 7.12
C THR A 210 13.59 -8.01 5.78
N TYR A 211 12.41 -8.32 5.29
CA TYR A 211 11.77 -7.67 4.13
C TYR A 211 10.47 -7.02 4.63
N LEU A 212 10.50 -5.70 4.76
CA LEU A 212 9.42 -4.91 5.33
C LEU A 212 8.68 -4.13 4.25
N ASP A 213 7.39 -4.37 4.10
CA ASP A 213 6.51 -3.57 3.25
C ASP A 213 5.94 -2.38 4.05
N GLU A 214 6.43 -1.18 3.72
CA GLU A 214 5.97 0.11 4.29
C GLU A 214 4.93 0.81 3.39
N THR A 215 4.33 0.11 2.44
CA THR A 215 3.42 0.70 1.43
C THR A 215 2.30 1.55 2.03
N HIS A 216 1.79 1.17 3.21
CA HIS A 216 0.72 1.92 3.90
C HIS A 216 1.26 2.96 4.88
N ALA A 217 2.57 3.02 5.11
CA ALA A 217 3.17 3.92 6.07
C ALA A 217 4.12 4.95 5.46
N ALA A 218 4.77 4.60 4.34
CA ALA A 218 5.68 5.51 3.64
C ALA A 218 5.01 6.84 3.27
N GLY A 219 5.65 7.95 3.62
CA GLY A 219 5.12 9.31 3.57
C GLY A 219 4.33 9.71 4.83
N ALA A 220 3.58 8.78 5.43
CA ALA A 220 2.59 9.07 6.48
C ALA A 220 3.10 8.86 7.92
N TYR A 221 4.18 8.13 8.11
CA TYR A 221 4.75 7.81 9.43
C TYR A 221 6.25 8.13 9.48
N GLY A 222 6.74 8.32 10.71
CA GLY A 222 8.12 8.75 10.95
C GLY A 222 8.29 10.27 10.85
N HIS A 223 9.38 10.78 11.40
CA HIS A 223 9.62 12.23 11.44
C HIS A 223 9.93 12.81 10.05
N GLU A 224 10.56 12.04 9.16
CA GLU A 224 10.81 12.39 7.76
C GLU A 224 9.85 11.69 6.76
N GLY A 225 8.91 10.86 7.27
CA GLY A 225 8.00 10.12 6.41
C GLY A 225 8.58 8.81 5.86
N ALA A 226 9.59 8.23 6.51
CA ALA A 226 10.18 6.96 6.07
C ALA A 226 9.33 5.73 6.43
N GLY A 227 8.31 5.88 7.28
CA GLY A 227 7.43 4.78 7.64
C GLY A 227 7.41 4.44 9.13
N VAL A 228 6.77 3.32 9.48
CA VAL A 228 6.65 2.87 10.87
C VAL A 228 8.01 2.48 11.45
N ALA A 229 8.89 1.85 10.69
CA ALA A 229 10.23 1.49 11.16
C ALA A 229 10.98 2.71 11.71
N GLN A 230 10.90 3.86 11.02
CA GLN A 230 11.46 5.11 11.52
C GLN A 230 10.74 5.59 12.78
N SER A 231 9.40 5.52 12.82
CA SER A 231 8.62 6.02 13.97
C SER A 231 8.85 5.23 15.25
N VAL A 232 9.15 3.93 15.14
CA VAL A 232 9.47 3.08 16.30
C VAL A 232 10.97 2.95 16.57
N GLY A 233 11.83 3.59 15.75
CA GLY A 233 13.28 3.55 15.92
C GLY A 233 13.92 2.21 15.56
N ALA A 234 13.32 1.45 14.65
CA ALA A 234 13.81 0.18 14.12
C ALA A 234 14.35 0.27 12.68
N ALA A 235 14.45 1.47 12.10
CA ALA A 235 14.83 1.65 10.70
C ALA A 235 16.22 1.05 10.37
N ALA A 236 17.18 1.15 11.29
CA ALA A 236 18.52 0.60 11.12
C ALA A 236 18.56 -0.95 11.20
N ASP A 237 17.54 -1.57 11.77
CA ASP A 237 17.46 -3.02 11.96
C ASP A 237 16.71 -3.72 10.81
N VAL A 238 16.09 -2.94 9.93
CA VAL A 238 15.41 -3.47 8.73
C VAL A 238 16.41 -3.63 7.59
N THR A 239 16.49 -4.86 7.04
CA THR A 239 17.44 -5.14 5.95
C THR A 239 16.95 -4.56 4.63
N ILE A 240 15.70 -4.82 4.26
CA ILE A 240 15.11 -4.35 2.99
C ILE A 240 13.76 -3.72 3.30
N VAL A 241 13.63 -2.46 2.94
CA VAL A 241 12.36 -1.71 2.97
C VAL A 241 11.77 -1.71 1.57
N GLN A 242 10.50 -2.04 1.46
CA GLN A 242 9.71 -1.83 0.25
C GLN A 242 8.65 -0.75 0.52
N GLY A 243 8.34 0.06 -0.47
CA GLY A 243 7.29 1.07 -0.35
C GLY A 243 6.60 1.34 -1.68
N SER A 244 5.46 2.03 -1.58
CA SER A 244 4.70 2.49 -2.75
C SER A 244 4.72 4.00 -2.85
N LEU A 245 5.00 4.52 -4.04
CA LEU A 245 4.90 5.95 -4.36
C LEU A 245 3.44 6.38 -4.64
N ALA A 246 2.51 5.42 -4.75
CA ALA A 246 1.12 5.67 -5.16
C ALA A 246 0.16 5.92 -3.98
N LYS A 247 0.65 5.97 -2.74
CA LYS A 247 -0.19 6.18 -1.55
C LYS A 247 0.21 7.46 -0.80
N GLY A 248 0.96 7.38 0.27
CA GLY A 248 1.36 8.58 1.02
C GLY A 248 2.06 9.65 0.16
N TYR A 249 2.81 9.23 -0.85
CA TYR A 249 3.44 10.17 -1.79
C TYR A 249 2.54 10.64 -2.94
N GLY A 250 1.34 10.07 -3.11
CA GLY A 250 0.30 10.55 -4.05
C GLY A 250 0.64 10.45 -5.55
N THR A 251 1.63 9.64 -5.95
CA THR A 251 2.08 9.53 -7.35
C THR A 251 1.89 8.13 -7.93
N LEU A 252 2.85 7.60 -8.64
CA LEU A 252 2.86 6.24 -9.18
C LEU A 252 4.24 5.62 -9.00
N GLY A 253 4.28 4.33 -8.75
CA GLY A 253 5.50 3.55 -8.63
C GLY A 253 5.60 2.80 -7.32
N GLY A 254 6.70 2.07 -7.18
CA GLY A 254 7.13 1.42 -5.97
C GLY A 254 8.64 1.43 -5.89
N PHE A 255 9.18 1.05 -4.77
CA PHE A 255 10.63 0.98 -4.58
C PHE A 255 11.02 -0.10 -3.57
N ILE A 256 12.29 -0.50 -3.62
CA ILE A 256 12.97 -1.14 -2.51
C ILE A 256 14.17 -0.27 -2.11
N ALA A 257 14.54 -0.30 -0.83
CA ALA A 257 15.79 0.26 -0.32
C ALA A 257 16.45 -0.76 0.61
N GLY A 258 17.78 -0.87 0.55
CA GLY A 258 18.51 -1.88 1.32
C GLY A 258 20.02 -1.87 1.02
N PRO A 259 20.75 -2.92 1.48
CA PRO A 259 22.16 -3.09 1.15
C PRO A 259 22.40 -3.10 -0.36
N ALA A 260 23.45 -2.45 -0.81
CA ALA A 260 23.77 -2.33 -2.23
C ALA A 260 23.81 -3.68 -2.96
N SER A 261 24.34 -4.72 -2.31
CA SER A 261 24.41 -6.08 -2.86
C SER A 261 23.01 -6.70 -3.08
N ALA A 262 22.06 -6.47 -2.18
CA ALA A 262 20.69 -6.97 -2.31
C ALA A 262 19.95 -6.23 -3.42
N VAL A 263 20.04 -4.89 -3.43
CA VAL A 263 19.39 -4.03 -4.44
C VAL A 263 19.97 -4.32 -5.84
N ASP A 264 21.29 -4.46 -5.97
CA ASP A 264 21.95 -4.77 -7.24
C ASP A 264 21.64 -6.19 -7.74
N SER A 265 21.48 -7.15 -6.81
CA SER A 265 21.02 -8.50 -7.13
C SER A 265 19.61 -8.49 -7.71
N VAL A 266 18.69 -7.74 -7.12
CA VAL A 266 17.33 -7.57 -7.65
C VAL A 266 17.37 -6.86 -9.01
N ARG A 267 18.11 -5.77 -9.14
CA ARG A 267 18.29 -5.02 -10.39
C ARG A 267 18.80 -5.91 -11.54
N SER A 268 19.69 -6.84 -11.23
CA SER A 268 20.37 -7.69 -12.22
C SER A 268 19.61 -8.97 -12.58
N HIS A 269 18.72 -9.47 -11.71
CA HIS A 269 18.07 -10.77 -11.90
C HIS A 269 16.54 -10.73 -11.94
N ALA A 270 15.90 -9.66 -11.43
CA ALA A 270 14.46 -9.58 -11.39
C ALA A 270 13.86 -9.28 -12.77
N SER A 271 13.22 -10.26 -13.40
CA SER A 271 12.59 -10.11 -14.71
C SER A 271 11.51 -9.01 -14.73
N GLY A 272 10.77 -8.85 -13.63
CA GLY A 272 9.76 -7.80 -13.46
C GLY A 272 10.35 -6.38 -13.43
N PHE A 273 11.67 -6.24 -13.19
CA PHE A 273 12.41 -5.00 -13.34
C PHE A 273 13.04 -4.88 -14.71
N ILE A 274 13.84 -5.88 -15.12
CA ILE A 274 14.66 -5.85 -16.32
C ILE A 274 13.84 -5.62 -17.59
N PHE A 275 12.69 -6.31 -17.70
CA PHE A 275 11.86 -6.32 -18.91
C PHE A 275 10.64 -5.40 -18.83
N THR A 276 10.55 -4.56 -17.79
CA THR A 276 9.46 -3.61 -17.61
C THR A 276 9.90 -2.20 -18.04
N THR A 277 9.07 -1.49 -18.79
CA THR A 277 9.27 -0.07 -19.12
C THR A 277 9.41 0.77 -17.86
N SER A 278 10.38 1.68 -17.84
CA SER A 278 10.66 2.56 -16.71
C SER A 278 9.53 3.57 -16.45
N LEU A 279 9.54 4.20 -15.27
CA LEU A 279 8.65 5.34 -15.00
C LEU A 279 8.92 6.48 -15.98
N PRO A 280 7.88 7.17 -16.47
CA PRO A 280 8.04 8.41 -17.21
C PRO A 280 8.74 9.49 -16.37
N PRO A 281 9.58 10.36 -16.99
CA PRO A 281 10.28 11.43 -16.29
C PRO A 281 9.37 12.34 -15.45
N ALA A 282 8.19 12.69 -15.96
CA ALA A 282 7.22 13.51 -15.25
C ALA A 282 6.73 12.87 -13.93
N ILE A 283 6.55 11.55 -13.93
CA ILE A 283 6.15 10.81 -12.72
C ILE A 283 7.33 10.69 -11.75
N ALA A 284 8.54 10.48 -12.25
CA ALA A 284 9.73 10.43 -11.41
C ALA A 284 9.98 11.80 -10.73
N ALA A 285 9.82 12.92 -11.46
CA ALA A 285 9.92 14.28 -10.92
C ALA A 285 8.85 14.55 -9.85
N ALA A 286 7.60 14.17 -10.12
CA ALA A 286 6.51 14.29 -9.16
C ALA A 286 6.80 13.50 -7.86
N ALA A 287 7.25 12.25 -7.99
CA ALA A 287 7.58 11.41 -6.85
C ALA A 287 8.76 11.99 -6.04
N LEU A 288 9.81 12.44 -6.71
CA LEU A 288 10.96 13.09 -6.09
C LEU A 288 10.56 14.36 -5.32
N ALA A 289 9.73 15.22 -5.93
CA ALA A 289 9.21 16.43 -5.28
C ALA A 289 8.36 16.09 -4.06
N SER A 290 7.50 15.06 -4.15
CA SER A 290 6.68 14.59 -3.05
C SER A 290 7.50 14.04 -1.89
N VAL A 291 8.50 13.20 -2.17
CA VAL A 291 9.41 12.65 -1.14
C VAL A 291 10.15 13.79 -0.43
N ARG A 292 10.77 14.70 -1.17
CA ARG A 292 11.51 15.87 -0.62
C ARG A 292 10.61 16.78 0.22
N HIS A 293 9.39 17.03 -0.26
CA HIS A 293 8.42 17.84 0.50
C HIS A 293 8.09 17.18 1.85
N LEU A 294 7.71 15.91 1.85
CA LEU A 294 7.33 15.19 3.07
C LEU A 294 8.50 14.95 4.04
N ARG A 295 9.74 14.90 3.56
CA ARG A 295 10.93 14.89 4.44
C ARG A 295 11.06 16.17 5.25
N SER A 296 10.74 17.30 4.66
CA SER A 296 10.88 18.63 5.29
C SER A 296 9.61 19.13 5.97
N SER A 297 8.43 18.57 5.64
CA SER A 297 7.13 18.95 6.19
C SER A 297 6.54 17.85 7.08
N SER A 298 5.99 18.24 8.22
CA SER A 298 5.16 17.37 9.07
C SER A 298 3.68 17.78 9.07
N ALA A 299 3.34 18.85 8.35
CA ALA A 299 2.00 19.44 8.38
C ALA A 299 0.94 18.47 7.85
N GLU A 300 1.23 17.77 6.75
CA GLU A 300 0.33 16.82 6.11
C GLU A 300 0.07 15.62 7.04
N ARG A 301 1.12 15.11 7.70
CA ARG A 301 1.02 14.03 8.69
C ARG A 301 0.19 14.44 9.89
N ALA A 302 0.44 15.64 10.44
CA ALA A 302 -0.34 16.16 11.56
C ALA A 302 -1.81 16.36 11.19
N ALA A 303 -2.10 16.88 10.00
CA ALA A 303 -3.46 17.05 9.50
C ALA A 303 -4.17 15.72 9.25
N LEU A 304 -3.46 14.70 8.73
CA LEU A 304 -3.98 13.33 8.61
C LEU A 304 -4.44 12.81 9.97
N TRP A 305 -3.58 12.87 10.99
CA TRP A 305 -3.91 12.39 12.33
C TRP A 305 -5.05 13.17 12.97
N GLN A 306 -5.12 14.48 12.76
CA GLN A 306 -6.26 15.28 13.22
C GLN A 306 -7.58 14.79 12.59
N SER A 307 -7.56 14.45 11.29
CA SER A 307 -8.75 13.92 10.59
C SER A 307 -9.14 12.53 11.12
N VAL A 308 -8.17 11.67 11.44
CA VAL A 308 -8.41 10.36 12.07
C VAL A 308 -9.07 10.50 13.44
N ILE A 309 -8.52 11.37 14.30
CA ILE A 309 -9.07 11.64 15.64
C ILE A 309 -10.50 12.16 15.52
N THR A 310 -10.72 13.18 14.68
CA THR A 310 -12.03 13.78 14.44
C THR A 310 -13.07 12.74 13.97
N LEU A 311 -12.67 11.82 13.09
CA LEU A 311 -13.56 10.75 12.62
C LEU A 311 -13.90 9.77 13.75
N ARG A 312 -12.92 9.34 14.54
CA ARG A 312 -13.14 8.42 15.67
C ARG A 312 -14.03 9.04 16.73
N GLU A 313 -13.83 10.33 17.04
CA GLU A 313 -14.71 11.08 17.95
C GLU A 313 -16.16 11.18 17.43
N ALA A 314 -16.33 11.45 16.12
CA ALA A 314 -17.65 11.49 15.50
C ALA A 314 -18.34 10.12 15.53
N PHE A 315 -17.61 9.02 15.36
CA PHE A 315 -18.13 7.67 15.49
C PHE A 315 -18.57 7.37 16.93
N ALA A 316 -17.74 7.70 17.91
CA ALA A 316 -18.05 7.50 19.33
C ALA A 316 -19.33 8.26 19.76
N GLN A 317 -19.55 9.48 19.24
CA GLN A 317 -20.74 10.28 19.53
C GLN A 317 -22.06 9.64 19.07
N VAL A 318 -22.02 8.78 18.07
CA VAL A 318 -23.21 8.14 17.49
C VAL A 318 -23.24 6.62 17.71
N GLY A 319 -22.30 6.06 18.47
CA GLY A 319 -22.25 4.64 18.79
C GLY A 319 -21.81 3.74 17.64
N VAL A 320 -21.07 4.26 16.65
CA VAL A 320 -20.41 3.45 15.61
C VAL A 320 -19.06 2.99 16.14
N GLU A 321 -18.86 1.68 16.23
CA GLU A 321 -17.62 1.08 16.72
C GLU A 321 -16.76 0.59 15.53
N PRO A 322 -15.62 1.25 15.20
CA PRO A 322 -14.67 0.72 14.24
C PRO A 322 -13.95 -0.51 14.81
N LEU A 323 -13.43 -1.37 13.93
CA LEU A 323 -12.52 -2.42 14.35
C LEU A 323 -11.27 -1.81 15.00
N PRO A 324 -10.63 -2.54 15.93
CA PRO A 324 -9.35 -2.10 16.50
C PRO A 324 -8.33 -1.82 15.39
N SER A 325 -7.81 -0.60 15.38
CA SER A 325 -6.77 -0.16 14.46
C SER A 325 -5.98 0.96 15.11
N GLU A 326 -4.67 0.86 15.05
CA GLU A 326 -3.74 1.87 15.59
C GLU A 326 -3.31 2.87 14.53
N SER A 327 -3.65 2.61 13.26
CA SER A 327 -3.23 3.43 12.13
C SER A 327 -4.30 4.45 11.67
N HIS A 328 -3.98 5.13 10.59
CA HIS A 328 -4.89 6.06 9.89
C HIS A 328 -6.02 5.34 9.12
N ILE A 329 -5.96 4.02 8.99
CA ILE A 329 -7.03 3.21 8.39
C ILE A 329 -8.06 2.91 9.47
N VAL A 330 -9.32 3.24 9.23
CA VAL A 330 -10.43 3.08 10.18
C VAL A 330 -11.45 2.10 9.59
N PRO A 331 -11.30 0.79 9.82
CA PRO A 331 -12.22 -0.20 9.27
C PRO A 331 -13.49 -0.31 10.14
N VAL A 332 -14.67 -0.39 9.49
CA VAL A 332 -15.95 -0.61 10.13
C VAL A 332 -16.51 -1.95 9.67
N LEU A 333 -16.73 -2.87 10.60
CA LEU A 333 -17.24 -4.22 10.31
C LEU A 333 -18.68 -4.17 9.80
N VAL A 334 -18.94 -4.83 8.67
CA VAL A 334 -20.27 -4.99 8.08
C VAL A 334 -20.40 -6.43 7.55
N PRO A 335 -20.64 -7.43 8.42
CA PRO A 335 -20.68 -8.82 8.03
C PRO A 335 -21.72 -9.12 6.95
N GLY A 336 -21.35 -9.97 6.00
CA GLY A 336 -22.19 -10.35 4.87
C GLY A 336 -21.91 -9.51 3.62
N ALA A 337 -21.43 -10.18 2.56
CA ALA A 337 -20.99 -9.51 1.33
C ALA A 337 -22.07 -8.66 0.67
N GLU A 338 -23.33 -9.13 0.67
CA GLU A 338 -24.46 -8.36 0.14
C GLU A 338 -24.80 -7.16 1.01
N ARG A 339 -24.82 -7.36 2.34
CA ARG A 339 -25.06 -6.27 3.29
C ARG A 339 -23.98 -5.19 3.18
N CYS A 340 -22.72 -5.57 3.13
CA CYS A 340 -21.61 -4.64 3.01
C CYS A 340 -21.73 -3.80 1.72
N ARG A 341 -22.06 -4.44 0.58
CA ARG A 341 -22.31 -3.73 -0.68
C ARG A 341 -23.53 -2.81 -0.60
N GLU A 342 -24.61 -3.27 0.04
CA GLU A 342 -25.83 -2.46 0.16
C GLU A 342 -25.58 -1.21 1.02
N VAL A 343 -24.86 -1.34 2.15
CA VAL A 343 -24.47 -0.19 2.98
C VAL A 343 -23.60 0.79 2.17
N ALA A 344 -22.58 0.31 1.44
CA ALA A 344 -21.75 1.16 0.60
C ALA A 344 -22.56 1.85 -0.51
N ARG A 345 -23.49 1.13 -1.14
CA ARG A 345 -24.40 1.69 -2.15
C ARG A 345 -25.29 2.79 -1.57
N ARG A 346 -25.86 2.58 -0.39
CA ARG A 346 -26.72 3.56 0.28
C ARG A 346 -25.95 4.79 0.73
N LEU A 347 -24.72 4.63 1.26
CA LEU A 347 -23.82 5.74 1.53
C LEU A 347 -23.62 6.61 0.28
N LEU A 348 -23.40 5.96 -0.87
CA LEU A 348 -23.21 6.66 -2.13
C LEU A 348 -24.51 7.33 -2.60
N THR A 349 -25.64 6.62 -2.62
CA THR A 349 -26.88 7.09 -3.27
C THR A 349 -27.68 8.05 -2.41
N GLU A 350 -27.71 7.86 -1.08
CA GLU A 350 -28.56 8.61 -0.15
C GLU A 350 -27.79 9.71 0.59
N HIS A 351 -26.44 9.54 0.75
CA HIS A 351 -25.64 10.45 1.59
C HIS A 351 -24.51 11.16 0.82
N SER A 352 -24.30 10.86 -0.46
CA SER A 352 -23.19 11.39 -1.26
C SER A 352 -21.80 11.09 -0.66
N ILE A 353 -21.65 9.90 -0.10
CA ILE A 353 -20.43 9.39 0.53
C ILE A 353 -19.96 8.17 -0.24
N TYR A 354 -18.71 8.20 -0.71
CA TYR A 354 -18.08 7.10 -1.44
C TYR A 354 -17.12 6.33 -0.53
N VAL A 355 -17.47 5.07 -0.27
CA VAL A 355 -16.63 4.10 0.44
C VAL A 355 -16.78 2.75 -0.25
N GLN A 356 -15.66 2.07 -0.50
CA GLN A 356 -15.68 0.73 -1.11
C GLN A 356 -15.94 -0.36 -0.07
N PRO A 357 -16.84 -1.32 -0.37
CA PRO A 357 -17.02 -2.51 0.44
C PRO A 357 -15.83 -3.46 0.22
N ILE A 358 -15.24 -3.95 1.30
CA ILE A 358 -14.17 -4.95 1.25
C ILE A 358 -14.78 -6.31 1.60
N ASN A 359 -14.72 -7.23 0.64
CA ASN A 359 -15.30 -8.56 0.71
C ASN A 359 -14.25 -9.63 0.45
N TYR A 360 -14.63 -10.91 0.63
CA TYR A 360 -13.80 -12.03 0.24
C TYR A 360 -13.39 -11.93 -1.26
N PRO A 361 -12.13 -12.23 -1.65
CA PRO A 361 -11.07 -12.85 -0.84
C PRO A 361 -10.16 -11.85 -0.09
N SER A 362 -10.40 -10.54 -0.17
CA SER A 362 -9.55 -9.53 0.50
C SER A 362 -9.63 -9.61 2.02
N VAL A 363 -10.77 -10.08 2.55
CA VAL A 363 -10.98 -10.40 3.96
C VAL A 363 -11.73 -11.74 4.06
N PRO A 364 -11.65 -12.48 5.17
CA PRO A 364 -12.43 -13.70 5.39
C PRO A 364 -13.94 -13.45 5.30
N ARG A 365 -14.71 -14.49 4.95
CA ARG A 365 -16.18 -14.45 5.00
C ARG A 365 -16.65 -14.20 6.45
N GLY A 366 -17.60 -13.29 6.62
CA GLY A 366 -18.07 -12.82 7.93
C GLY A 366 -17.25 -11.65 8.50
N ALA A 367 -16.14 -11.31 7.88
CA ALA A 367 -15.27 -10.18 8.26
C ALA A 367 -15.32 -9.03 7.24
N GLU A 368 -16.37 -9.00 6.40
CA GLU A 368 -16.57 -7.93 5.43
C GLU A 368 -16.69 -6.58 6.14
N ARG A 369 -16.15 -5.55 5.52
CA ARG A 369 -16.01 -4.23 6.14
C ARG A 369 -16.02 -3.09 5.15
N LEU A 370 -16.27 -1.89 5.65
CA LEU A 370 -15.94 -0.65 4.96
C LEU A 370 -14.55 -0.21 5.43
N ARG A 371 -13.63 -0.04 4.50
CA ARG A 371 -12.29 0.46 4.80
C ARG A 371 -12.27 1.97 4.59
N ILE A 372 -12.29 2.71 5.69
CA ILE A 372 -12.33 4.17 5.68
C ILE A 372 -10.92 4.70 5.85
N ALA A 373 -10.52 5.60 4.97
CA ALA A 373 -9.21 6.25 4.97
C ALA A 373 -9.38 7.78 4.99
N PRO A 374 -9.33 8.41 6.17
CA PRO A 374 -9.30 9.86 6.29
C PRO A 374 -8.08 10.44 5.56
N THR A 375 -8.21 11.69 5.10
CA THR A 375 -7.13 12.49 4.53
C THR A 375 -7.14 13.89 5.14
N PRO A 376 -6.08 14.70 5.01
CA PRO A 376 -6.05 16.09 5.49
C PRO A 376 -7.21 16.96 4.97
N ALA A 377 -7.80 16.61 3.83
CA ALA A 377 -8.89 17.35 3.21
C ALA A 377 -10.27 17.12 3.85
N HIS A 378 -10.40 16.14 4.75
CA HIS A 378 -11.66 15.84 5.42
C HIS A 378 -11.93 16.80 6.58
N ALA A 379 -12.87 17.74 6.38
CA ALA A 379 -13.32 18.64 7.43
C ALA A 379 -14.17 17.92 8.49
N PRO A 380 -14.30 18.44 9.72
CA PRO A 380 -15.13 17.81 10.78
C PRO A 380 -16.59 17.55 10.36
N ALA A 381 -17.15 18.40 9.50
CA ALA A 381 -18.52 18.20 8.97
C ALA A 381 -18.64 16.94 8.14
N HIS A 382 -17.58 16.55 7.39
CA HIS A 382 -17.55 15.29 6.62
C HIS A 382 -17.56 14.09 7.56
N ALA A 383 -16.75 14.11 8.62
CA ALA A 383 -16.70 13.04 9.64
C ALA A 383 -18.06 12.84 10.33
N GLN A 384 -18.71 13.95 10.72
CA GLN A 384 -20.04 13.92 11.32
C GLN A 384 -21.11 13.40 10.34
N ALA A 385 -21.02 13.76 9.05
CA ALA A 385 -21.96 13.28 8.03
C ALA A 385 -21.82 11.75 7.83
N LEU A 386 -20.59 11.25 7.71
CA LEU A 386 -20.32 9.81 7.61
C LEU A 386 -20.78 9.06 8.86
N ALA A 387 -20.49 9.58 10.06
CA ALA A 387 -20.88 8.98 11.33
C ALA A 387 -22.41 8.83 11.44
N ARG A 388 -23.17 9.89 11.19
CA ARG A 388 -24.65 9.85 11.20
C ARG A 388 -25.21 8.90 10.15
N ALA A 389 -24.64 8.88 8.93
CA ALA A 389 -25.08 7.97 7.88
C ALA A 389 -24.86 6.51 8.30
N LEU A 390 -23.69 6.17 8.85
CA LEU A 390 -23.39 4.81 9.32
C LEU A 390 -24.28 4.40 10.50
N ALA A 391 -24.54 5.29 11.48
CA ALA A 391 -25.45 5.01 12.59
C ALA A 391 -26.89 4.70 12.13
N THR A 392 -27.32 5.27 11.00
CA THR A 392 -28.63 4.96 10.40
C THR A 392 -28.63 3.64 9.63
N LEU A 393 -27.50 3.26 9.05
CA LEU A 393 -27.36 2.09 8.16
C LEU A 393 -26.90 0.81 8.88
N LEU A 394 -26.26 0.99 10.04
CA LEU A 394 -25.76 -0.10 10.90
C LEU A 394 -26.61 -0.14 12.17
N PRO A 395 -27.60 -1.03 12.27
CA PRO A 395 -28.40 -1.18 13.48
C PRO A 395 -27.61 -1.79 14.63
#